data_ecbf01a9d81ef4ebf89ff30cd8d9ec91
#
_entry.id   ecbf01a9d81ef4ebf89ff30cd8d9ec91
#
_cell.length_a   1.000
_cell.length_b   1.000
_cell.length_c   1.000
_cell.angle_alpha   90.00
_cell.angle_beta   90.00
_cell.angle_gamma   90.00
#
_symmetry.space_group_name_H-M   'P 1'
#
loop_
_entity.id
_entity.type
_entity.pdbx_description
1 polymer ?
#
loop_
_entity_poly.entity_id
_entity_poly.type
_entity_poly.pdbx_seq_one_letter_code
_entity_poly.pdbx_strand_id
1 'polypeptide(L)'
;MTLLILLSSLLTFTNLADTTNHSSVELQAIASDVGATPFFLSRLQYGAIPLDNPGIVAIVRNGKNYNLKKKYDWKYQVQATGWAGKQNDFWLTEAYVSGRRGNWELWAGRRKEVYGLGDTAMTSGFYAWSGNAVPIPKIQFGTRDYVDFAKGHLGIFMTFAHGWLDNQGPVLDGFLHQKTLYGRIGRRNALINLFGGVNHQVMWSGVGRDGTTWGTGLNTFYYVVTTSKDRETIKEDPNAPPTEFGYQYGAHCGSIDLLLKIQPEWGTISVYKQTAWETGRIAKLITANDGITGISLHLKRTKLLQHIIFEYIYTANQGQYYSGLAKLLGMKDPHANEIENNFNGTHGGWHYMERGIGTPLVVYDMESKMKNYYFSLNAVKAYYIGFQGILPNDLYWKLRVAYSLHTSAKFPGFPIREYDGFIPQTSLGLQVSKNAFKNLKFQAEIGYDQGERINNTLGIKLGMRYVFN
;
A
#
# COMPACT_ATOMS: atom_id res chain seq x y z
N MET A 1 14.11 21.91 21.52
CA MET A 1 15.58 21.77 21.59
C MET A 1 16.05 20.38 21.18
N THR A 2 15.42 19.31 21.62
CA THR A 2 15.77 17.91 21.27
C THR A 2 15.67 17.59 19.76
N LEU A 3 14.69 18.15 19.06
CA LEU A 3 14.49 17.97 17.60
C LEU A 3 15.62 18.61 16.77
N LEU A 4 16.13 19.77 17.21
CA LEU A 4 17.26 20.48 16.55
C LEU A 4 18.59 19.73 16.72
N ILE A 5 18.81 19.05 17.84
CA ILE A 5 20.04 18.29 18.12
C ILE A 5 20.04 16.97 17.30
N LEU A 6 18.88 16.29 17.17
CA LEU A 6 18.73 15.14 16.28
C LEU A 6 18.87 15.52 14.80
N LEU A 7 18.36 16.68 14.39
CA LEU A 7 18.55 17.23 13.05
C LEU A 7 20.04 17.49 12.73
N SER A 8 20.81 18.03 13.67
CA SER A 8 22.23 18.33 13.45
C SER A 8 23.08 17.05 13.36
N SER A 9 22.79 16.02 14.15
CA SER A 9 23.54 14.76 14.13
C SER A 9 23.28 13.90 12.87
N LEU A 10 22.07 13.97 12.28
CA LEU A 10 21.76 13.30 11.00
C LEU A 10 22.42 13.98 9.79
N LEU A 11 22.73 15.26 9.88
CA LEU A 11 23.35 16.03 8.79
C LEU A 11 24.88 15.84 8.70
N THR A 12 25.53 15.38 9.75
CA THR A 12 27.01 15.24 9.81
C THR A 12 27.56 13.99 9.12
N PHE A 13 26.70 13.07 8.66
CA PHE A 13 27.13 11.82 7.99
C PHE A 13 27.36 11.92 6.48
N THR A 14 27.26 13.11 5.89
CA THR A 14 27.45 13.26 4.44
C THR A 14 28.91 13.59 4.11
N ASN A 15 29.61 12.65 3.52
CA ASN A 15 30.83 12.91 2.80
C ASN A 15 30.46 13.54 1.44
N LEU A 16 30.55 14.85 1.30
CA LEU A 16 30.13 15.66 0.13
C LEU A 16 30.76 15.23 -1.21
N ALA A 17 31.78 14.36 -1.18
CA ALA A 17 32.45 13.88 -2.38
C ALA A 17 31.86 12.59 -2.99
N ASP A 18 30.93 11.91 -2.31
CA ASP A 18 30.31 10.67 -2.81
C ASP A 18 28.91 10.94 -3.39
N THR A 19 28.79 10.91 -4.72
CA THR A 19 27.52 11.13 -5.45
C THR A 19 26.42 10.10 -5.15
N THR A 20 26.73 9.03 -4.43
CA THR A 20 25.75 8.05 -3.96
C THR A 20 25.04 8.47 -2.68
N ASN A 21 25.63 9.38 -1.90
CA ASN A 21 25.02 9.91 -0.69
C ASN A 21 24.03 11.03 -1.01
N HIS A 22 22.98 11.14 -0.22
CA HIS A 22 21.97 12.19 -0.36
C HIS A 22 21.35 12.54 0.99
N SER A 23 21.09 13.81 1.17
CA SER A 23 20.40 14.35 2.36
C SER A 23 19.39 15.39 1.95
N SER A 24 18.28 15.49 2.66
CA SER A 24 17.30 16.54 2.44
C SER A 24 16.53 16.87 3.71
N VAL A 25 16.10 18.10 3.82
CA VAL A 25 15.15 18.58 4.82
C VAL A 25 13.92 19.11 4.09
N GLU A 26 12.75 18.77 4.60
CA GLU A 26 11.47 19.23 4.06
C GLU A 26 10.62 19.75 5.22
N LEU A 27 10.04 20.92 5.05
CA LEU A 27 9.07 21.52 5.96
C LEU A 27 7.75 21.67 5.23
N GLN A 28 6.68 21.32 5.90
CA GLN A 28 5.32 21.43 5.38
C GLN A 28 4.43 22.07 6.44
N ALA A 29 3.61 23.03 6.02
CA ALA A 29 2.53 23.59 6.84
C ALA A 29 1.20 23.10 6.27
N ILE A 30 0.32 22.58 7.13
CA ILE A 30 -0.99 22.03 6.77
C ILE A 30 -2.03 22.76 7.59
N ALA A 31 -3.05 23.27 6.91
CA ALA A 31 -4.22 23.89 7.53
C ALA A 31 -5.51 23.32 6.91
N SER A 32 -6.55 23.20 7.71
CA SER A 32 -7.90 22.83 7.28
C SER A 32 -8.96 23.53 8.10
N ASP A 33 -10.17 23.60 7.56
CA ASP A 33 -11.31 24.28 8.16
C ASP A 33 -11.90 23.55 9.37
N VAL A 34 -11.86 22.21 9.40
CA VAL A 34 -12.49 21.37 10.45
C VAL A 34 -11.49 20.57 11.30
N GLY A 35 -10.20 20.81 11.14
CA GLY A 35 -9.17 20.10 11.92
C GLY A 35 -8.86 18.67 11.41
N ALA A 36 -9.52 18.17 10.38
CA ALA A 36 -9.17 16.93 9.68
C ALA A 36 -8.28 17.25 8.46
N THR A 37 -7.33 16.39 8.15
CA THR A 37 -6.51 16.56 6.94
C THR A 37 -7.21 15.92 5.75
N PRO A 38 -7.48 16.66 4.65
CA PRO A 38 -8.11 16.11 3.47
C PRO A 38 -7.45 14.86 2.94
N PHE A 39 -8.24 13.97 2.33
CA PHE A 39 -7.86 12.64 1.87
C PHE A 39 -6.56 12.66 1.05
N PHE A 40 -6.51 13.43 -0.01
CA PHE A 40 -5.32 13.45 -0.86
C PHE A 40 -4.12 14.19 -0.28
N LEU A 41 -4.28 14.97 0.78
CA LEU A 41 -3.14 15.59 1.49
C LEU A 41 -2.44 14.62 2.43
N SER A 42 -3.15 13.59 2.96
CA SER A 42 -2.66 12.69 4.01
C SER A 42 -2.44 11.24 3.57
N ARG A 43 -3.20 10.75 2.55
CA ARG A 43 -3.14 9.36 2.12
C ARG A 43 -2.00 9.10 1.14
N LEU A 44 -1.52 7.85 1.07
CA LEU A 44 -0.40 7.41 0.23
C LEU A 44 0.92 8.17 0.49
N GLN A 45 1.10 8.63 1.73
CA GLN A 45 2.28 9.35 2.21
C GLN A 45 3.12 8.52 3.19
N TYR A 46 2.92 7.18 3.22
CA TYR A 46 3.60 6.26 4.14
C TYR A 46 3.45 6.69 5.61
N GLY A 47 2.27 7.17 5.98
CA GLY A 47 1.99 7.63 7.33
C GLY A 47 2.70 8.93 7.76
N ALA A 48 3.42 9.58 6.86
CA ALA A 48 4.19 10.80 7.21
C ALA A 48 3.31 12.02 7.52
N ILE A 49 2.09 12.07 7.02
CA ILE A 49 1.16 13.19 7.23
C ILE A 49 0.04 12.76 8.16
N PRO A 50 -0.28 13.53 9.22
CA PRO A 50 -1.37 13.23 10.13
C PRO A 50 -2.75 13.28 9.47
N LEU A 51 -3.73 12.52 10.04
CA LEU A 51 -5.09 12.44 9.50
C LEU A 51 -6.01 13.52 10.05
N ASP A 52 -5.83 13.89 11.32
CA ASP A 52 -6.79 14.67 12.10
C ASP A 52 -6.16 15.84 12.88
N ASN A 53 -4.95 16.19 12.56
CA ASN A 53 -4.22 17.23 13.29
C ASN A 53 -3.35 18.08 12.36
N PRO A 54 -3.95 19.00 11.60
CA PRO A 54 -3.19 19.95 10.79
C PRO A 54 -2.17 20.72 11.62
N GLY A 55 -1.02 20.99 11.04
CA GLY A 55 0.10 21.63 11.74
C GLY A 55 1.35 21.69 10.88
N ILE A 56 2.50 21.69 11.51
CA ILE A 56 3.80 21.71 10.84
C ILE A 56 4.40 20.30 10.82
N VAL A 57 4.82 19.84 9.67
CA VAL A 57 5.53 18.57 9.48
C VAL A 57 6.96 18.86 9.04
N ALA A 58 7.92 18.32 9.76
CA ALA A 58 9.34 18.37 9.41
C ALA A 58 9.82 16.96 9.03
N ILE A 59 10.44 16.82 7.87
CA ILE A 59 10.94 15.54 7.37
C ILE A 59 12.41 15.68 7.06
N VAL A 60 13.23 14.84 7.68
CA VAL A 60 14.67 14.76 7.43
C VAL A 60 14.97 13.42 6.78
N ARG A 61 15.72 13.45 5.69
CA ARG A 61 16.17 12.26 4.97
C ARG A 61 17.67 12.24 4.85
N ASN A 62 18.27 11.08 5.11
CA ASN A 62 19.66 10.80 4.85
C ASN A 62 19.80 9.39 4.30
N GLY A 63 20.66 9.19 3.33
CA GLY A 63 20.83 7.88 2.74
C GLY A 63 22.02 7.79 1.79
N LYS A 64 22.36 6.56 1.49
CA LYS A 64 23.33 6.17 0.47
C LYS A 64 22.64 5.24 -0.54
N ASN A 65 22.78 5.55 -1.82
CA ASN A 65 22.29 4.68 -2.89
C ASN A 65 23.36 3.63 -3.27
N TYR A 66 22.93 2.57 -3.96
CA TYR A 66 23.87 1.60 -4.54
C TYR A 66 24.72 2.21 -5.65
N ASN A 67 26.00 1.91 -5.63
CA ASN A 67 26.84 2.04 -6.80
C ASN A 67 26.63 0.80 -7.71
N LEU A 68 25.86 0.96 -8.79
CA LEU A 68 25.46 -0.13 -9.66
C LEU A 68 26.63 -0.72 -10.48
N LYS A 69 27.79 -0.01 -10.55
CA LYS A 69 29.01 -0.52 -11.19
C LYS A 69 29.71 -1.63 -10.37
N LYS A 70 29.45 -1.68 -9.05
CA LYS A 70 30.00 -2.72 -8.16
C LYS A 70 29.14 -3.98 -8.23
N LYS A 71 29.73 -5.16 -8.19
CA LYS A 71 29.03 -6.46 -8.10
C LYS A 71 28.35 -6.64 -6.74
N TYR A 72 29.01 -6.19 -5.67
CA TYR A 72 28.54 -6.18 -4.29
C TYR A 72 28.51 -4.74 -3.82
N ASP A 73 27.43 -4.32 -3.18
CA ASP A 73 27.35 -3.01 -2.55
C ASP A 73 26.26 -3.00 -1.49
N TRP A 74 26.27 -1.96 -0.66
CA TRP A 74 25.26 -1.75 0.37
C TRP A 74 24.67 -0.35 0.26
N LYS A 75 23.46 -0.20 0.74
CA LYS A 75 22.77 1.09 0.86
C LYS A 75 22.02 1.17 2.18
N TYR A 76 21.71 2.37 2.60
CA TYR A 76 20.79 2.65 3.70
C TYR A 76 19.94 3.85 3.37
N GLN A 77 18.83 3.96 4.08
CA GLN A 77 17.96 5.13 4.08
C GLN A 77 17.39 5.33 5.47
N VAL A 78 17.40 6.57 5.95
CA VAL A 78 16.70 6.99 7.15
C VAL A 78 15.82 8.18 6.79
N GLN A 79 14.56 8.13 7.19
CA GLN A 79 13.62 9.24 7.17
C GLN A 79 12.98 9.38 8.53
N ALA A 80 13.29 10.48 9.19
CA ALA A 80 12.64 10.91 10.42
C ALA A 80 11.55 11.94 10.07
N THR A 81 10.38 11.79 10.67
CA THR A 81 9.25 12.70 10.52
C THR A 81 8.86 13.19 11.91
N GLY A 82 8.91 14.49 12.10
CA GLY A 82 8.41 15.17 13.28
C GLY A 82 7.21 16.02 12.94
N TRP A 83 6.33 16.17 13.87
CA TRP A 83 5.07 16.83 13.66
C TRP A 83 4.69 17.69 14.88
N ALA A 84 4.24 18.91 14.64
CA ALA A 84 3.78 19.86 15.64
C ALA A 84 2.41 20.39 15.25
N GLY A 85 1.40 20.13 16.11
CA GLY A 85 0.02 20.55 15.95
C GLY A 85 -0.68 20.58 17.31
N LYS A 86 -1.96 20.16 17.39
CA LYS A 86 -2.64 19.96 18.67
C LYS A 86 -1.91 18.94 19.55
N GLN A 87 -1.34 17.91 18.93
CA GLN A 87 -0.45 16.95 19.56
C GLN A 87 0.87 16.98 18.80
N ASN A 88 1.96 16.74 19.48
CA ASN A 88 3.30 16.64 18.88
C ASN A 88 3.69 15.17 18.83
N ASP A 89 4.27 14.75 17.72
CA ASP A 89 4.71 13.37 17.57
C ASP A 89 5.99 13.29 16.72
N PHE A 90 6.66 12.15 16.80
CA PHE A 90 7.90 11.87 16.09
C PHE A 90 8.02 10.38 15.83
N TRP A 91 8.32 10.00 14.58
CA TRP A 91 8.61 8.61 14.23
C TRP A 91 9.59 8.46 13.07
N LEU A 92 10.17 7.29 12.97
CA LEU A 92 10.95 6.87 11.82
C LEU A 92 10.01 6.29 10.76
N THR A 93 9.70 7.09 9.76
CA THR A 93 8.90 6.64 8.61
C THR A 93 9.66 5.60 7.78
N GLU A 94 10.98 5.76 7.65
CA GLU A 94 11.84 4.83 6.93
C GLU A 94 13.19 4.71 7.67
N ALA A 95 13.65 3.48 7.88
CA ALA A 95 14.98 3.21 8.46
C ALA A 95 15.37 1.78 8.09
N TYR A 96 16.25 1.61 7.13
CA TYR A 96 16.72 0.29 6.70
C TYR A 96 18.16 0.29 6.23
N VAL A 97 18.75 -0.89 6.26
CA VAL A 97 20.02 -1.22 5.63
C VAL A 97 19.81 -2.36 4.64
N SER A 98 20.51 -2.33 3.53
CA SER A 98 20.38 -3.29 2.45
C SER A 98 21.72 -3.63 1.83
N GLY A 99 21.95 -4.92 1.57
CA GLY A 99 23.10 -5.44 0.81
C GLY A 99 22.64 -6.10 -0.49
N ARG A 100 23.41 -5.94 -1.55
CA ARG A 100 23.12 -6.58 -2.83
C ARG A 100 24.29 -7.37 -3.41
N ARG A 101 23.96 -8.40 -4.18
CA ARG A 101 24.85 -9.13 -5.08
C ARG A 101 24.17 -9.26 -6.45
N GLY A 102 24.60 -8.46 -7.42
CA GLY A 102 23.92 -8.41 -8.72
C GLY A 102 22.47 -7.94 -8.56
N ASN A 103 21.52 -8.77 -8.98
CA ASN A 103 20.08 -8.50 -8.86
C ASN A 103 19.47 -8.93 -7.53
N TRP A 104 20.17 -9.73 -6.73
CA TRP A 104 19.70 -10.18 -5.42
C TRP A 104 19.95 -9.14 -4.34
N GLU A 105 18.99 -8.99 -3.45
CA GLU A 105 19.03 -8.04 -2.35
C GLU A 105 18.53 -8.71 -1.06
N LEU A 106 19.23 -8.43 0.04
CA LEU A 106 18.77 -8.68 1.41
C LEU A 106 18.74 -7.36 2.14
N TRP A 107 17.64 -7.06 2.82
CA TRP A 107 17.53 -5.85 3.61
C TRP A 107 16.75 -6.08 4.91
N ALA A 108 16.97 -5.21 5.89
CA ALA A 108 16.29 -5.22 7.17
C ALA A 108 15.94 -3.81 7.62
N GLY A 109 14.76 -3.64 8.23
CA GLY A 109 14.26 -2.39 8.77
C GLY A 109 12.89 -1.99 8.23
N ARG A 110 12.61 -0.68 8.20
CA ARG A 110 11.39 -0.06 7.63
C ARG A 110 11.70 0.54 6.28
N ARG A 111 11.12 0.03 5.21
CA ARG A 111 11.35 0.51 3.84
C ARG A 111 10.02 0.80 3.16
N LYS A 112 9.95 1.93 2.49
CA LYS A 112 8.81 2.31 1.65
C LYS A 112 8.71 1.38 0.45
N GLU A 113 7.63 0.65 0.35
CA GLU A 113 7.35 -0.28 -0.73
C GLU A 113 5.87 -0.28 -1.08
N VAL A 114 5.58 -0.64 -2.32
CA VAL A 114 4.24 -0.95 -2.81
C VAL A 114 4.30 -2.28 -3.54
N TYR A 115 3.24 -3.08 -3.44
CA TYR A 115 3.14 -4.36 -4.13
C TYR A 115 1.84 -4.42 -4.92
N GLY A 116 1.99 -4.70 -6.20
CA GLY A 116 0.93 -4.77 -7.18
C GLY A 116 1.46 -4.47 -8.57
N LEU A 117 0.77 -4.95 -9.62
CA LEU A 117 1.04 -4.56 -11.00
C LEU A 117 0.08 -3.45 -11.41
N GLY A 118 0.62 -2.29 -11.78
CA GLY A 118 -0.15 -1.11 -12.14
C GLY A 118 0.72 0.11 -12.29
N ASP A 119 0.12 1.28 -12.18
CA ASP A 119 0.79 2.56 -12.28
C ASP A 119 1.24 3.05 -10.90
N THR A 120 2.53 2.95 -10.61
CA THR A 120 3.09 3.34 -9.31
C THR A 120 3.17 4.86 -9.09
N ALA A 121 3.03 5.67 -10.15
CA ALA A 121 3.20 7.13 -10.05
C ALA A 121 1.90 7.86 -9.70
N MET A 122 0.77 7.33 -10.18
CA MET A 122 -0.52 8.03 -10.12
C MET A 122 -1.66 7.21 -9.52
N THR A 123 -1.45 5.92 -9.16
CA THR A 123 -2.50 5.05 -8.60
C THR A 123 -3.20 5.64 -7.39
N SER A 124 -4.46 5.29 -7.19
CA SER A 124 -5.25 5.53 -5.98
C SER A 124 -4.81 4.67 -4.77
N GLY A 125 -3.79 3.82 -4.97
CA GLY A 125 -3.24 2.86 -4.02
C GLY A 125 -3.52 1.42 -4.43
N PHE A 126 -2.48 0.59 -4.44
CA PHE A 126 -2.62 -0.84 -4.77
C PHE A 126 -3.49 -1.58 -3.76
N TYR A 127 -4.15 -2.65 -4.21
CA TYR A 127 -5.17 -3.34 -3.42
C TYR A 127 -4.64 -3.75 -2.05
N ALA A 128 -3.61 -4.58 -1.99
CA ALA A 128 -3.16 -5.16 -0.72
C ALA A 128 -2.02 -4.39 -0.05
N TRP A 129 -1.21 -3.60 -0.78
CA TRP A 129 -0.03 -2.92 -0.22
C TRP A 129 0.26 -1.62 -0.95
N SER A 130 -0.27 -0.51 -0.45
CA SER A 130 -0.38 0.76 -1.19
C SER A 130 0.62 1.85 -0.79
N GLY A 131 1.32 1.71 0.31
CA GLY A 131 2.09 2.82 0.88
C GLY A 131 1.24 3.86 1.64
N ASN A 132 0.03 3.50 2.06
CA ASN A 132 -0.83 4.34 2.88
C ASN A 132 -0.42 4.29 4.38
N ALA A 133 -0.11 3.12 4.90
CA ALA A 133 0.40 2.94 6.27
C ALA A 133 1.90 3.23 6.37
N VAL A 134 2.39 3.44 7.59
CA VAL A 134 3.82 3.47 7.90
C VAL A 134 4.44 2.12 7.51
N PRO A 135 5.65 2.08 6.92
CA PRO A 135 6.31 0.83 6.58
C PRO A 135 6.50 -0.09 7.79
N ILE A 136 6.11 -1.34 7.65
CA ILE A 136 6.28 -2.36 8.69
C ILE A 136 7.75 -2.79 8.75
N PRO A 137 8.38 -2.88 9.94
CA PRO A 137 9.73 -3.40 10.07
C PRO A 137 9.79 -4.87 9.67
N LYS A 138 10.70 -5.22 8.76
CA LYS A 138 10.86 -6.60 8.27
C LYS A 138 12.26 -6.90 7.79
N ILE A 139 12.58 -8.18 7.65
CA ILE A 139 13.72 -8.70 6.89
C ILE A 139 13.17 -9.25 5.59
N GLN A 140 13.77 -8.86 4.46
CA GLN A 140 13.35 -9.30 3.15
C GLN A 140 14.53 -9.72 2.28
N PHE A 141 14.38 -10.86 1.65
CA PHE A 141 15.26 -11.34 0.59
C PHE A 141 14.49 -11.38 -0.75
N GLY A 142 15.16 -11.05 -1.84
CA GLY A 142 14.50 -11.10 -3.14
C GLY A 142 15.35 -10.49 -4.27
N THR A 143 14.67 -10.24 -5.38
CA THR A 143 15.26 -9.54 -6.51
C THR A 143 14.93 -8.05 -6.44
N ARG A 144 15.84 -7.20 -6.90
CA ARG A 144 15.64 -5.74 -6.94
C ARG A 144 14.78 -5.27 -8.13
N ASP A 145 14.82 -6.06 -9.18
CA ASP A 145 14.10 -5.85 -10.44
C ASP A 145 13.91 -7.22 -11.09
N TYR A 146 13.21 -7.27 -12.20
CA TYR A 146 13.06 -8.49 -12.96
C TYR A 146 14.42 -9.06 -13.38
N VAL A 147 14.67 -10.31 -13.05
CA VAL A 147 15.83 -11.08 -13.54
C VAL A 147 15.48 -11.66 -14.90
N ASP A 148 16.20 -11.23 -15.92
CA ASP A 148 15.94 -11.62 -17.30
C ASP A 148 16.57 -12.99 -17.64
N PHE A 149 15.82 -13.82 -18.38
CA PHE A 149 16.27 -15.08 -18.97
C PHE A 149 15.65 -15.28 -20.36
N ALA A 150 15.93 -16.41 -21.03
CA ALA A 150 15.50 -16.64 -22.42
C ALA A 150 15.83 -15.46 -23.36
N LYS A 151 17.08 -14.97 -23.33
CA LYS A 151 17.58 -13.84 -24.11
C LYS A 151 16.78 -12.53 -23.85
N GLY A 152 16.26 -12.36 -22.62
CA GLY A 152 15.48 -11.19 -22.18
C GLY A 152 14.00 -11.24 -22.53
N HIS A 153 13.50 -12.30 -23.14
CA HIS A 153 12.07 -12.46 -23.46
C HIS A 153 11.21 -12.78 -22.23
N LEU A 154 11.82 -13.35 -21.21
CA LEU A 154 11.16 -13.66 -19.95
C LEU A 154 11.89 -12.95 -18.80
N GLY A 155 11.15 -12.59 -17.77
CA GLY A 155 11.70 -12.02 -16.55
C GLY A 155 10.93 -12.48 -15.33
N ILE A 156 11.61 -12.65 -14.20
CA ILE A 156 11.01 -12.99 -12.90
C ILE A 156 11.43 -11.96 -11.87
N PHE A 157 10.47 -11.52 -11.08
CA PHE A 157 10.66 -10.73 -9.87
C PHE A 157 10.07 -11.51 -8.68
N MET A 158 10.84 -11.60 -7.59
CA MET A 158 10.40 -12.30 -6.38
C MET A 158 10.89 -11.63 -5.11
N THR A 159 10.07 -11.70 -4.06
CA THR A 159 10.43 -11.31 -2.70
C THR A 159 9.89 -12.31 -1.68
N PHE A 160 10.59 -12.43 -0.55
CA PHE A 160 10.18 -13.21 0.62
C PHE A 160 10.58 -12.45 1.86
N ALA A 161 9.63 -12.19 2.75
CA ALA A 161 9.85 -11.37 3.92
C ALA A 161 9.16 -11.91 5.17
N HIS A 162 9.76 -11.59 6.30
CA HIS A 162 9.18 -11.74 7.63
C HIS A 162 9.29 -10.41 8.36
N GLY A 163 8.19 -9.99 9.03
CA GLY A 163 8.09 -8.70 9.71
C GLY A 163 7.39 -8.81 11.06
N TRP A 164 7.41 -7.68 11.79
CA TRP A 164 6.86 -7.54 13.12
C TRP A 164 5.80 -6.45 13.13
N LEU A 165 4.63 -6.81 13.64
CA LEU A 165 3.52 -5.87 13.79
C LEU A 165 3.72 -5.02 15.05
N ASP A 166 2.96 -3.93 15.15
CA ASP A 166 2.90 -3.13 16.38
C ASP A 166 1.94 -3.76 17.42
N ASN A 167 1.95 -3.19 18.62
CA ASN A 167 1.08 -3.60 19.71
C ASN A 167 -0.09 -2.62 19.93
N GLN A 168 -0.51 -1.87 18.92
CA GLN A 168 -1.64 -0.94 19.01
C GLN A 168 -2.97 -1.61 18.68
N GLY A 169 -2.94 -2.69 17.89
CA GLY A 169 -4.10 -3.47 17.50
C GLY A 169 -4.65 -4.42 18.57
N PRO A 170 -5.61 -5.28 18.22
CA PRO A 170 -6.22 -6.26 19.14
C PRO A 170 -5.31 -7.45 19.45
N VAL A 171 -4.28 -7.70 18.66
CA VAL A 171 -3.28 -8.74 18.84
C VAL A 171 -1.92 -8.11 19.09
N LEU A 172 -1.25 -8.54 20.14
CA LEU A 172 0.08 -8.12 20.55
C LEU A 172 1.12 -9.09 19.99
N ASP A 173 2.33 -8.60 19.70
CA ASP A 173 3.48 -9.41 19.26
C ASP A 173 3.18 -10.26 18.01
N GLY A 174 2.32 -9.75 17.15
CA GLY A 174 1.97 -10.40 15.89
C GLY A 174 3.10 -10.31 14.85
N PHE A 175 3.11 -11.24 13.93
CA PHE A 175 4.07 -11.31 12.82
C PHE A 175 3.41 -11.05 11.49
N LEU A 176 4.23 -10.57 10.54
CA LEU A 176 3.89 -10.48 9.12
C LEU A 176 4.74 -11.47 8.33
N HIS A 177 4.10 -12.31 7.52
CA HIS A 177 4.75 -12.98 6.41
C HIS A 177 4.34 -12.31 5.10
N GLN A 178 5.30 -12.09 4.17
CA GLN A 178 5.02 -11.49 2.87
C GLN A 178 5.85 -12.18 1.78
N LYS A 179 5.22 -12.48 0.66
CA LYS A 179 5.87 -13.03 -0.53
C LYS A 179 5.26 -12.46 -1.80
N THR A 180 6.09 -12.33 -2.83
CA THR A 180 5.69 -11.82 -4.14
C THR A 180 6.38 -12.63 -5.21
N LEU A 181 5.64 -12.96 -6.28
CA LEU A 181 6.19 -13.58 -7.47
C LEU A 181 5.49 -13.00 -8.70
N TYR A 182 6.25 -12.29 -9.54
CA TYR A 182 5.77 -11.73 -10.79
C TYR A 182 6.61 -12.21 -11.97
N GLY A 183 5.94 -12.56 -13.05
CA GLY A 183 6.53 -12.89 -14.34
C GLY A 183 6.35 -11.75 -15.35
N ARG A 184 7.28 -11.63 -16.28
CA ARG A 184 7.16 -10.77 -17.46
C ARG A 184 7.40 -11.61 -18.72
N ILE A 185 6.54 -11.41 -19.72
CA ILE A 185 6.69 -11.92 -21.08
C ILE A 185 6.90 -10.72 -22.00
N GLY A 186 7.94 -10.77 -22.84
CA GLY A 186 8.38 -9.67 -23.68
C GLY A 186 9.71 -9.07 -23.22
N ARG A 187 10.56 -8.60 -24.15
CA ARG A 187 11.78 -7.86 -23.80
C ARG A 187 11.43 -6.53 -23.17
N ARG A 188 12.28 -5.98 -22.29
CA ARG A 188 12.02 -4.74 -21.55
C ARG A 188 11.54 -3.58 -22.46
N ASN A 189 12.11 -3.46 -23.64
CA ASN A 189 11.81 -2.41 -24.61
C ASN A 189 10.91 -2.89 -25.77
N ALA A 190 10.25 -4.06 -25.63
CA ALA A 190 9.30 -4.50 -26.64
C ALA A 190 8.07 -3.60 -26.68
N LEU A 191 7.45 -3.50 -27.86
CA LEU A 191 6.19 -2.77 -28.02
C LEU A 191 5.12 -3.26 -27.05
N ILE A 192 5.07 -4.59 -26.83
CA ILE A 192 4.08 -5.22 -25.94
C ILE A 192 4.82 -6.05 -24.89
N ASN A 193 4.42 -5.88 -23.66
CA ASN A 193 4.83 -6.71 -22.52
C ASN A 193 3.59 -7.14 -21.72
N LEU A 194 3.57 -8.40 -21.35
CA LEU A 194 2.58 -8.96 -20.44
C LEU A 194 3.26 -9.29 -19.11
N PHE A 195 2.63 -8.86 -18.01
CA PHE A 195 3.08 -9.17 -16.65
C PHE A 195 1.94 -9.88 -15.92
N GLY A 196 2.30 -10.81 -15.05
CA GLY A 196 1.34 -11.47 -14.19
C GLY A 196 2.00 -12.10 -12.99
N GLY A 197 1.24 -12.30 -11.93
CA GLY A 197 1.72 -12.95 -10.74
C GLY A 197 0.90 -12.64 -9.51
N VAL A 198 1.51 -12.83 -8.36
CA VAL A 198 0.84 -12.76 -7.07
C VAL A 198 1.68 -11.98 -6.06
N ASN A 199 1.01 -11.24 -5.20
CA ASN A 199 1.54 -10.82 -3.91
C ASN A 199 0.62 -11.36 -2.82
N HIS A 200 1.21 -11.83 -1.73
CA HIS A 200 0.50 -12.45 -0.65
C HIS A 200 1.15 -12.11 0.68
N GLN A 201 0.33 -11.70 1.61
CA GLN A 201 0.71 -11.33 2.96
C GLN A 201 -0.17 -12.04 3.98
N VAL A 202 0.39 -12.32 5.15
CA VAL A 202 -0.32 -12.95 6.27
C VAL A 202 0.08 -12.26 7.56
N MET A 203 -0.90 -11.76 8.30
CA MET A 203 -0.74 -11.40 9.71
C MET A 203 -1.01 -12.66 10.53
N TRP A 204 -0.08 -13.05 11.39
CA TRP A 204 -0.16 -14.32 12.09
C TRP A 204 0.53 -14.25 13.44
N SER A 205 0.29 -15.27 14.31
CA SER A 205 0.89 -15.31 15.64
C SER A 205 0.40 -14.20 16.58
N GLY A 206 0.92 -14.19 17.79
CA GLY A 206 0.67 -13.17 18.80
C GLY A 206 -0.32 -13.58 19.86
N VAL A 207 -0.65 -12.64 20.73
CA VAL A 207 -1.59 -12.82 21.85
C VAL A 207 -2.68 -11.77 21.75
N GLY A 208 -3.92 -12.22 21.64
CA GLY A 208 -5.10 -11.34 21.65
C GLY A 208 -5.24 -10.65 23.01
N ARG A 209 -5.74 -9.41 23.02
CA ARG A 209 -6.05 -8.69 24.28
C ARG A 209 -7.11 -9.37 25.13
N ASP A 210 -7.84 -10.33 24.56
CA ASP A 210 -8.78 -11.22 25.25
C ASP A 210 -8.12 -12.48 25.83
N GLY A 211 -6.80 -12.62 25.70
CA GLY A 211 -6.02 -13.77 26.16
C GLY A 211 -5.90 -14.91 25.14
N THR A 212 -6.49 -14.80 23.96
CA THR A 212 -6.36 -15.78 22.89
C THR A 212 -4.91 -15.87 22.42
N THR A 213 -4.31 -17.05 22.43
CA THR A 213 -2.93 -17.26 21.93
C THR A 213 -2.96 -17.85 20.53
N TRP A 214 -2.37 -17.15 19.58
CA TRP A 214 -2.24 -17.59 18.19
C TRP A 214 -0.95 -18.39 17.99
N GLY A 215 -0.98 -19.41 17.16
CA GLY A 215 0.18 -20.30 16.94
C GLY A 215 1.44 -19.57 16.47
N THR A 216 2.58 -19.88 17.09
CA THR A 216 3.88 -19.20 16.87
C THR A 216 4.98 -20.13 16.33
N GLY A 217 4.78 -21.44 16.33
CA GLY A 217 5.81 -22.43 16.00
C GLY A 217 6.17 -22.52 14.51
N LEU A 218 7.24 -23.25 14.20
CA LEU A 218 7.66 -23.51 12.83
C LEU A 218 6.60 -24.27 12.01
N ASN A 219 5.81 -25.12 12.66
CA ASN A 219 4.69 -25.79 12.01
C ASN A 219 3.62 -24.79 11.56
N THR A 220 3.21 -23.86 12.42
CA THR A 220 2.30 -22.78 12.05
C THR A 220 2.88 -21.94 10.90
N PHE A 221 4.18 -21.58 10.98
CA PHE A 221 4.85 -20.84 9.93
C PHE A 221 4.84 -21.57 8.57
N TYR A 222 5.03 -22.88 8.57
CA TYR A 222 4.92 -23.69 7.34
C TYR A 222 3.54 -23.54 6.69
N TYR A 223 2.45 -23.65 7.46
CA TYR A 223 1.08 -23.47 6.96
C TYR A 223 0.81 -22.03 6.49
N VAL A 224 1.33 -21.02 7.20
CA VAL A 224 1.27 -19.60 6.81
C VAL A 224 1.96 -19.37 5.46
N VAL A 225 3.17 -19.91 5.30
CA VAL A 225 3.96 -19.76 4.06
C VAL A 225 3.31 -20.50 2.90
N THR A 226 2.86 -21.73 3.11
CA THR A 226 2.29 -22.58 2.05
C THR A 226 0.83 -22.29 1.74
N THR A 227 0.14 -21.54 2.61
CA THR A 227 -1.33 -21.34 2.56
C THR A 227 -2.14 -22.63 2.69
N SER A 228 -1.50 -23.69 3.19
CA SER A 228 -2.13 -24.99 3.39
C SER A 228 -3.05 -24.98 4.60
N LYS A 229 -3.99 -25.94 4.63
CA LYS A 229 -4.91 -26.14 5.75
C LYS A 229 -4.41 -27.26 6.66
N ASP A 230 -4.33 -26.98 7.95
CA ASP A 230 -3.99 -27.97 8.97
C ASP A 230 -5.27 -28.65 9.48
N ARG A 231 -5.78 -29.60 8.70
CA ARG A 231 -7.04 -30.28 9.05
C ARG A 231 -6.89 -31.35 10.11
N GLU A 232 -5.75 -31.99 10.18
CA GLU A 232 -5.51 -33.13 11.08
C GLU A 232 -5.26 -32.61 12.50
N THR A 233 -4.26 -31.77 12.71
CA THR A 233 -3.92 -31.25 14.05
C THR A 233 -5.10 -30.50 14.68
N ILE A 234 -5.82 -29.67 13.90
CA ILE A 234 -6.89 -28.82 14.44
C ILE A 234 -8.14 -29.63 14.80
N LYS A 235 -8.40 -30.76 14.12
CA LYS A 235 -9.53 -31.63 14.45
C LYS A 235 -9.25 -32.54 15.65
N GLU A 236 -8.00 -32.94 15.80
CA GLU A 236 -7.60 -33.98 16.80
C GLU A 236 -7.06 -33.38 18.07
N ASP A 237 -6.54 -32.14 18.05
CA ASP A 237 -6.00 -31.46 19.24
C ASP A 237 -7.00 -30.42 19.78
N PRO A 238 -7.64 -30.65 20.92
CA PRO A 238 -8.52 -29.66 21.57
C PRO A 238 -7.81 -28.35 21.95
N ASN A 239 -6.47 -28.36 22.04
CA ASN A 239 -5.64 -27.20 22.37
C ASN A 239 -5.00 -26.58 21.13
N ALA A 240 -5.38 -27.01 19.94
CA ALA A 240 -4.86 -26.43 18.71
C ALA A 240 -5.08 -24.90 18.67
N PRO A 241 -4.09 -24.14 18.19
CA PRO A 241 -4.25 -22.71 18.07
C PRO A 241 -5.46 -22.32 17.20
N PRO A 242 -6.16 -21.22 17.52
CA PRO A 242 -7.30 -20.78 16.74
C PRO A 242 -6.89 -20.48 15.29
N THR A 243 -7.82 -20.73 14.39
CA THR A 243 -7.66 -20.48 12.95
C THR A 243 -8.68 -19.48 12.45
N GLU A 244 -8.36 -18.76 11.38
CA GLU A 244 -9.23 -17.74 10.85
C GLU A 244 -10.36 -18.32 9.98
N PHE A 245 -10.00 -19.10 8.99
CA PHE A 245 -10.97 -19.72 8.09
C PHE A 245 -10.64 -21.18 7.83
N GLY A 246 -11.56 -22.07 8.19
CA GLY A 246 -11.54 -23.44 7.74
C GLY A 246 -10.17 -24.12 7.85
N TYR A 247 -9.55 -24.09 9.02
CA TYR A 247 -8.24 -24.68 9.33
C TYR A 247 -7.02 -23.94 8.73
N GLN A 248 -7.15 -22.65 8.42
CA GLN A 248 -6.08 -21.82 7.90
C GLN A 248 -5.56 -20.85 8.97
N TYR A 249 -4.26 -20.86 9.22
CA TYR A 249 -3.64 -19.98 10.21
C TYR A 249 -3.40 -18.58 9.64
N GLY A 250 -3.76 -17.56 10.42
CA GLY A 250 -3.51 -16.15 10.14
C GLY A 250 -4.48 -15.49 9.19
N ALA A 251 -4.49 -14.15 9.21
CA ALA A 251 -5.27 -13.30 8.33
C ALA A 251 -4.53 -13.11 7.01
N HIS A 252 -5.05 -13.67 5.95
CA HIS A 252 -4.47 -13.62 4.62
C HIS A 252 -5.02 -12.45 3.82
N CYS A 253 -4.15 -11.72 3.13
CA CYS A 253 -4.51 -10.69 2.17
C CYS A 253 -3.51 -10.68 1.03
N GLY A 254 -3.96 -10.35 -0.16
CA GLY A 254 -3.09 -10.27 -1.32
C GLY A 254 -3.84 -9.92 -2.58
N SER A 255 -3.16 -10.04 -3.71
CA SER A 255 -3.78 -9.93 -5.03
C SER A 255 -3.13 -10.85 -6.05
N ILE A 256 -3.92 -11.28 -7.02
CA ILE A 256 -3.45 -11.86 -8.27
C ILE A 256 -3.55 -10.77 -9.33
N ASP A 257 -2.42 -10.46 -9.93
CA ASP A 257 -2.27 -9.29 -10.78
C ASP A 257 -1.96 -9.66 -12.22
N LEU A 258 -2.54 -8.90 -13.14
CA LEU A 258 -2.22 -8.91 -14.55
C LEU A 258 -1.99 -7.47 -15.02
N LEU A 259 -0.99 -7.27 -15.88
CA LEU A 259 -0.70 -5.99 -16.52
C LEU A 259 -0.28 -6.21 -17.97
N LEU A 260 -1.02 -5.59 -18.88
CA LEU A 260 -0.63 -5.43 -20.28
C LEU A 260 -0.01 -4.03 -20.45
N LYS A 261 1.22 -3.98 -20.92
CA LYS A 261 1.95 -2.75 -21.19
C LYS A 261 2.26 -2.63 -22.69
N ILE A 262 1.80 -1.54 -23.32
CA ILE A 262 2.03 -1.24 -24.73
C ILE A 262 2.86 0.04 -24.80
N GLN A 263 4.00 0.00 -25.50
CA GLN A 263 5.01 1.06 -25.49
C GLN A 263 5.29 1.60 -26.90
N PRO A 264 4.31 2.27 -27.56
CA PRO A 264 4.58 2.97 -28.80
C PRO A 264 5.55 4.15 -28.57
N GLU A 265 6.14 4.67 -29.63
CA GLU A 265 7.12 5.77 -29.55
C GLU A 265 6.58 7.02 -28.82
N TRP A 266 5.30 7.30 -28.96
CA TRP A 266 4.65 8.49 -28.38
C TRP A 266 4.30 8.34 -26.90
N GLY A 267 4.34 7.11 -26.32
CA GLY A 267 3.94 6.96 -24.94
C GLY A 267 4.03 5.56 -24.37
N THR A 268 3.28 5.33 -23.31
CA THR A 268 3.07 4.00 -22.70
C THR A 268 1.62 3.91 -22.26
N ILE A 269 0.96 2.84 -22.67
CA ILE A 269 -0.38 2.46 -22.21
C ILE A 269 -0.22 1.27 -21.27
N SER A 270 -0.83 1.32 -20.11
CA SER A 270 -0.88 0.22 -19.15
C SER A 270 -2.34 -0.11 -18.83
N VAL A 271 -2.74 -1.36 -19.01
CA VAL A 271 -4.06 -1.88 -18.62
C VAL A 271 -3.83 -2.98 -17.62
N TYR A 272 -4.45 -2.88 -16.44
CA TYR A 272 -4.15 -3.80 -15.34
C TYR A 272 -5.37 -4.18 -14.52
N LYS A 273 -5.28 -5.35 -13.89
CA LYS A 273 -6.21 -5.86 -12.90
C LYS A 273 -5.42 -6.40 -11.71
N GLN A 274 -5.77 -5.96 -10.53
CA GLN A 274 -5.37 -6.55 -9.25
C GLN A 274 -6.61 -7.21 -8.66
N THR A 275 -6.67 -8.53 -8.69
CA THR A 275 -7.81 -9.28 -8.17
C THR A 275 -7.57 -9.62 -6.72
N ALA A 276 -8.50 -9.26 -5.85
CA ALA A 276 -8.44 -9.55 -4.41
C ALA A 276 -8.24 -11.04 -4.13
N TRP A 277 -7.35 -11.35 -3.20
CA TRP A 277 -7.09 -12.71 -2.74
C TRP A 277 -6.97 -12.77 -1.22
N GLU A 278 -7.90 -13.44 -0.57
CA GLU A 278 -7.88 -13.72 0.87
C GLU A 278 -8.00 -15.22 1.13
N THR A 279 -8.73 -15.93 0.28
CA THR A 279 -8.96 -17.38 0.41
C THR A 279 -8.72 -18.12 -0.91
N GLY A 280 -8.77 -19.45 -0.86
CA GLY A 280 -8.63 -20.32 -2.05
C GLY A 280 -9.72 -20.16 -3.12
N ARG A 281 -10.75 -19.35 -2.89
CA ARG A 281 -11.86 -19.11 -3.84
C ARG A 281 -11.44 -18.43 -5.12
N ILE A 282 -10.35 -17.69 -5.07
CA ILE A 282 -9.78 -17.07 -6.27
C ILE A 282 -9.41 -18.11 -7.34
N ALA A 283 -8.99 -19.32 -6.95
CA ALA A 283 -8.71 -20.40 -7.89
C ALA A 283 -9.96 -20.83 -8.69
N LYS A 284 -11.16 -20.52 -8.17
CA LYS A 284 -12.45 -20.72 -8.83
C LYS A 284 -13.01 -19.44 -9.45
N LEU A 285 -12.23 -18.37 -9.46
CA LEU A 285 -12.57 -17.05 -10.01
C LEU A 285 -13.84 -16.41 -9.42
N ILE A 286 -14.28 -16.84 -8.24
CA ILE A 286 -15.49 -16.34 -7.59
C ILE A 286 -15.35 -14.85 -7.28
N THR A 287 -14.21 -14.46 -6.74
CA THR A 287 -13.88 -13.07 -6.37
C THR A 287 -13.19 -12.28 -7.49
N ALA A 288 -13.20 -12.78 -8.73
CA ALA A 288 -12.50 -12.12 -9.84
C ALA A 288 -12.97 -10.68 -10.12
N ASN A 289 -14.17 -10.30 -9.66
CA ASN A 289 -14.65 -8.92 -9.76
C ASN A 289 -13.97 -7.97 -8.77
N ASP A 290 -13.62 -8.46 -7.57
CA ASP A 290 -13.06 -7.64 -6.49
C ASP A 290 -11.61 -7.24 -6.79
N GLY A 291 -11.22 -6.09 -6.27
CA GLY A 291 -9.90 -5.51 -6.43
C GLY A 291 -9.89 -4.22 -7.26
N ILE A 292 -8.83 -3.99 -8.01
CA ILE A 292 -8.61 -2.77 -8.79
C ILE A 292 -8.46 -3.11 -10.26
N THR A 293 -9.20 -2.40 -11.12
CA THR A 293 -9.01 -2.42 -12.58
C THR A 293 -8.61 -1.03 -13.02
N GLY A 294 -7.52 -0.90 -13.77
CA GLY A 294 -7.01 0.40 -14.17
C GLY A 294 -6.49 0.46 -15.59
N ILE A 295 -6.50 1.68 -16.11
CA ILE A 295 -5.83 2.06 -17.34
C ILE A 295 -5.03 3.33 -17.09
N SER A 296 -3.77 3.37 -17.53
CA SER A 296 -2.97 4.58 -17.50
C SER A 296 -2.30 4.84 -18.84
N LEU A 297 -2.11 6.11 -19.11
CA LEU A 297 -1.50 6.63 -20.33
C LEU A 297 -0.40 7.61 -19.92
N HIS A 298 0.85 7.29 -20.27
CA HIS A 298 1.98 8.17 -20.12
C HIS A 298 2.45 8.68 -21.49
N LEU A 299 2.33 9.99 -21.72
CA LEU A 299 2.66 10.66 -22.99
C LEU A 299 4.09 11.22 -22.95
N LYS A 300 4.91 10.88 -23.94
CA LYS A 300 6.32 11.34 -24.04
C LYS A 300 6.47 12.67 -24.79
N ARG A 301 5.53 13.00 -25.67
CA ARG A 301 5.66 14.12 -26.64
C ARG A 301 4.99 15.41 -26.19
N THR A 302 4.23 15.39 -25.10
CA THR A 302 3.54 16.57 -24.57
C THR A 302 4.02 16.88 -23.15
N LYS A 303 4.16 18.17 -22.82
CA LYS A 303 4.50 18.60 -21.47
C LYS A 303 3.24 18.93 -20.65
N LEU A 304 2.28 19.60 -21.26
CA LEU A 304 1.08 20.10 -20.55
C LEU A 304 0.30 18.98 -19.86
N LEU A 305 0.13 17.85 -20.55
CA LEU A 305 -0.52 16.66 -20.03
C LEU A 305 0.35 15.46 -20.35
N GLN A 306 1.03 14.94 -19.36
CA GLN A 306 1.97 13.83 -19.53
C GLN A 306 1.41 12.50 -19.06
N HIS A 307 0.46 12.53 -18.09
CA HIS A 307 -0.01 11.31 -17.47
C HIS A 307 -1.50 11.41 -17.20
N ILE A 308 -2.22 10.36 -17.56
CA ILE A 308 -3.65 10.18 -17.30
C ILE A 308 -3.82 8.79 -16.73
N ILE A 309 -4.63 8.67 -15.68
CA ILE A 309 -5.00 7.38 -15.09
C ILE A 309 -6.49 7.35 -14.80
N PHE A 310 -7.09 6.19 -15.00
CA PHE A 310 -8.42 5.87 -14.50
C PHE A 310 -8.36 4.51 -13.79
N GLU A 311 -8.94 4.43 -12.60
CA GLU A 311 -9.07 3.19 -11.82
C GLU A 311 -10.51 3.02 -11.33
N TYR A 312 -10.97 1.77 -11.41
CA TYR A 312 -12.20 1.30 -10.78
C TYR A 312 -11.84 0.32 -9.68
N ILE A 313 -12.24 0.65 -8.47
CA ILE A 313 -12.05 -0.16 -7.27
C ILE A 313 -13.39 -0.77 -6.91
N TYR A 314 -13.41 -2.10 -6.75
CA TYR A 314 -14.60 -2.83 -6.38
C TYR A 314 -14.26 -3.88 -5.33
N THR A 315 -14.90 -3.81 -4.17
CA THR A 315 -14.73 -4.76 -3.06
C THR A 315 -16.09 -5.20 -2.50
N ALA A 316 -17.16 -5.07 -3.29
CA ALA A 316 -18.51 -5.31 -2.83
C ALA A 316 -19.08 -6.70 -3.19
N ASN A 317 -18.35 -7.54 -3.93
CA ASN A 317 -18.74 -8.92 -4.16
C ASN A 317 -18.44 -9.80 -2.94
N GLN A 318 -17.22 -9.74 -2.40
CA GLN A 318 -16.80 -10.46 -1.19
C GLN A 318 -17.15 -11.95 -1.20
N GLY A 319 -17.16 -12.58 -2.37
CA GLY A 319 -17.54 -13.98 -2.55
C GLY A 319 -19.05 -14.29 -2.49
N GLN A 320 -19.91 -13.29 -2.31
CA GLN A 320 -21.38 -13.50 -2.26
C GLN A 320 -21.97 -13.99 -3.58
N TYR A 321 -21.40 -13.55 -4.69
CA TYR A 321 -21.92 -13.83 -6.02
C TYR A 321 -20.80 -14.34 -6.94
N TYR A 322 -21.16 -15.30 -7.80
CA TYR A 322 -20.24 -15.71 -8.85
C TYR A 322 -19.90 -14.54 -9.77
N SER A 323 -18.62 -14.31 -9.99
CA SER A 323 -18.16 -13.35 -10.99
C SER A 323 -18.69 -13.73 -12.39
N GLY A 324 -18.76 -12.75 -13.27
CA GLY A 324 -19.14 -13.00 -14.66
C GLY A 324 -18.23 -14.02 -15.35
N LEU A 325 -16.91 -13.98 -15.02
CA LEU A 325 -15.93 -14.92 -15.55
C LEU A 325 -16.14 -16.35 -15.00
N ALA A 326 -16.42 -16.50 -13.71
CA ALA A 326 -16.72 -17.80 -13.10
C ALA A 326 -17.98 -18.43 -13.72
N LYS A 327 -19.03 -17.62 -13.95
CA LYS A 327 -20.26 -18.07 -14.63
C LYS A 327 -19.98 -18.52 -16.06
N LEU A 328 -19.21 -17.73 -16.83
CA LEU A 328 -18.85 -18.04 -18.22
C LEU A 328 -18.09 -19.37 -18.33
N LEU A 329 -17.19 -19.64 -17.37
CA LEU A 329 -16.37 -20.86 -17.35
C LEU A 329 -17.04 -22.02 -16.63
N GLY A 330 -18.31 -21.90 -16.19
CA GLY A 330 -19.05 -22.95 -15.50
C GLY A 330 -18.43 -23.37 -14.16
N MET A 331 -17.67 -22.50 -13.51
CA MET A 331 -17.02 -22.79 -12.23
C MET A 331 -18.08 -22.95 -11.13
N LYS A 332 -17.91 -23.94 -10.27
CA LYS A 332 -18.81 -24.21 -9.14
C LYS A 332 -18.01 -24.21 -7.84
N ASP A 333 -18.60 -23.62 -6.80
CA ASP A 333 -18.05 -23.65 -5.45
C ASP A 333 -19.15 -24.05 -4.45
N PRO A 334 -18.99 -25.14 -3.70
CA PRO A 334 -19.95 -25.54 -2.67
C PRO A 334 -20.02 -24.51 -1.52
N HIS A 335 -19.02 -23.63 -1.39
CA HIS A 335 -18.95 -22.58 -0.38
C HIS A 335 -19.28 -21.18 -0.95
N ALA A 336 -20.03 -21.09 -2.05
CA ALA A 336 -20.34 -19.84 -2.73
C ALA A 336 -21.11 -18.80 -1.88
N ASN A 337 -21.65 -19.20 -0.73
CA ASN A 337 -22.35 -18.31 0.20
C ASN A 337 -21.48 -17.85 1.38
N GLU A 338 -20.25 -18.31 1.48
CA GLU A 338 -19.31 -17.81 2.50
C GLU A 338 -18.68 -16.51 2.01
N ILE A 339 -18.63 -15.53 2.89
CA ILE A 339 -18.18 -14.16 2.56
C ILE A 339 -16.70 -14.03 2.89
N GLU A 340 -15.94 -13.42 1.99
CA GLU A 340 -14.58 -12.96 2.26
C GLU A 340 -14.61 -11.59 2.94
N ASN A 341 -13.77 -11.40 3.96
CA ASN A 341 -13.85 -10.23 4.84
C ASN A 341 -13.03 -9.04 4.39
N ASN A 342 -12.78 -8.86 3.13
CA ASN A 342 -11.95 -7.77 2.55
C ASN A 342 -11.38 -6.77 3.58
N PHE A 343 -10.11 -6.96 3.95
CA PHE A 343 -9.35 -6.18 4.96
C PHE A 343 -9.76 -6.38 6.44
N ASN A 344 -10.86 -7.02 6.77
CA ASN A 344 -11.13 -7.43 8.16
C ASN A 344 -10.49 -8.78 8.46
N GLY A 345 -10.24 -9.07 9.72
CA GLY A 345 -9.65 -10.34 10.14
C GLY A 345 -9.33 -10.35 11.63
N THR A 346 -8.91 -11.51 12.13
CA THR A 346 -8.68 -11.76 13.57
C THR A 346 -7.62 -10.86 14.19
N HIS A 347 -6.67 -10.37 13.40
CA HIS A 347 -5.64 -9.41 13.85
C HIS A 347 -6.10 -7.95 13.78
N GLY A 348 -7.43 -7.68 13.80
CA GLY A 348 -8.00 -6.34 13.71
C GLY A 348 -8.08 -5.80 12.28
N GLY A 349 -7.89 -6.68 11.30
CA GLY A 349 -7.92 -6.32 9.89
C GLY A 349 -6.57 -5.82 9.36
N TRP A 350 -6.59 -5.42 8.09
CA TRP A 350 -5.41 -5.14 7.29
C TRP A 350 -4.89 -3.71 7.51
N HIS A 351 -4.43 -3.44 8.74
CA HIS A 351 -3.93 -2.11 9.15
C HIS A 351 -2.58 -2.19 9.87
N TYR A 352 -1.91 -1.05 9.97
CA TYR A 352 -0.71 -0.86 10.76
C TYR A 352 -0.61 0.61 11.20
N MET A 353 -0.35 0.84 12.50
CA MET A 353 -0.31 2.17 13.11
C MET A 353 -1.50 3.03 12.66
N GLU A 354 -2.72 2.54 12.93
CA GLU A 354 -4.01 3.22 12.69
C GLU A 354 -4.29 3.60 11.22
N ARG A 355 -3.63 2.91 10.27
CA ARG A 355 -3.84 3.12 8.83
C ARG A 355 -3.99 1.83 8.08
N GLY A 356 -4.94 1.78 7.17
CA GLY A 356 -5.05 0.65 6.24
C GLY A 356 -3.77 0.48 5.42
N ILE A 357 -3.31 -0.77 5.27
CA ILE A 357 -2.09 -1.12 4.51
C ILE A 357 -2.40 -1.12 3.00
N GLY A 358 -3.60 -1.57 2.63
CA GLY A 358 -4.10 -1.61 1.26
C GLY A 358 -4.55 -0.24 0.75
N THR A 359 -5.36 -0.25 -0.31
CA THR A 359 -5.89 0.99 -0.90
C THR A 359 -6.61 1.84 0.14
N PRO A 360 -6.28 3.15 0.25
CA PRO A 360 -6.91 4.04 1.22
C PRO A 360 -8.41 4.31 0.93
N LEU A 361 -8.91 3.91 -0.25
CA LEU A 361 -10.34 4.01 -0.57
C LEU A 361 -11.18 2.99 0.19
N VAL A 362 -10.58 1.93 0.76
CA VAL A 362 -11.18 1.12 1.82
C VAL A 362 -10.69 1.70 3.15
N VAL A 363 -11.52 2.54 3.76
CA VAL A 363 -11.13 3.40 4.88
C VAL A 363 -11.06 2.61 6.19
N TYR A 364 -9.93 2.69 6.88
CA TYR A 364 -9.78 2.22 8.26
C TYR A 364 -10.56 3.14 9.21
N ASP A 365 -11.34 2.57 10.11
CA ASP A 365 -12.25 3.25 11.01
C ASP A 365 -11.88 2.93 12.47
N MET A 366 -11.20 3.86 13.11
CA MET A 366 -10.78 3.72 14.52
C MET A 366 -11.96 3.73 15.49
N GLU A 367 -13.04 4.41 15.14
CA GLU A 367 -14.24 4.54 15.97
C GLU A 367 -15.27 3.45 15.69
N SER A 368 -14.89 2.40 14.95
CA SER A 368 -15.78 1.29 14.68
C SER A 368 -16.34 0.73 16.00
N LYS A 369 -17.66 0.78 16.14
CA LYS A 369 -18.40 0.23 17.28
C LYS A 369 -18.27 -1.29 17.38
N MET A 370 -17.72 -1.94 16.36
CA MET A 370 -17.52 -3.36 16.30
C MET A 370 -16.11 -3.73 16.72
N LYS A 371 -16.04 -4.37 17.87
CA LYS A 371 -14.81 -4.97 18.39
C LYS A 371 -14.18 -5.86 17.34
N ASN A 372 -12.95 -5.53 16.89
CA ASN A 372 -12.15 -6.24 15.90
C ASN A 372 -12.52 -6.05 14.41
N TYR A 373 -13.44 -5.12 14.05
CA TYR A 373 -13.81 -4.85 12.66
C TYR A 373 -13.60 -3.37 12.32
N TYR A 374 -12.34 -3.01 12.10
CA TYR A 374 -11.95 -1.62 11.82
C TYR A 374 -12.18 -1.18 10.38
N PHE A 375 -12.69 -2.06 9.52
CA PHE A 375 -13.11 -1.73 8.16
C PHE A 375 -14.62 -1.96 8.05
N SER A 376 -15.38 -1.19 8.79
CA SER A 376 -16.84 -1.34 8.94
C SER A 376 -17.61 -1.20 7.63
N LEU A 377 -17.14 -0.36 6.71
CA LEU A 377 -17.72 -0.10 5.39
C LEU A 377 -16.77 -0.54 4.27
N ASN A 378 -16.39 -1.81 4.27
CA ASN A 378 -15.39 -2.38 3.37
C ASN A 378 -15.94 -2.84 2.01
N ALA A 379 -17.25 -2.82 1.81
CA ALA A 379 -17.88 -3.05 0.51
C ALA A 379 -17.90 -1.73 -0.28
N VAL A 380 -16.91 -1.52 -1.12
CA VAL A 380 -16.64 -0.25 -1.80
C VAL A 380 -16.80 -0.38 -3.31
N LYS A 381 -17.39 0.65 -3.93
CA LYS A 381 -17.35 0.93 -5.37
C LYS A 381 -16.73 2.31 -5.54
N ALA A 382 -15.56 2.42 -6.17
CA ALA A 382 -14.92 3.71 -6.33
C ALA A 382 -14.37 3.91 -7.74
N TYR A 383 -14.43 5.16 -8.18
CA TYR A 383 -13.89 5.65 -9.43
C TYR A 383 -12.82 6.67 -9.11
N TYR A 384 -11.65 6.47 -9.65
CA TYR A 384 -10.54 7.38 -9.49
C TYR A 384 -10.03 7.83 -10.86
N ILE A 385 -9.78 9.13 -10.99
CA ILE A 385 -9.13 9.70 -12.16
C ILE A 385 -8.01 10.64 -11.74
N GLY A 386 -6.90 10.57 -12.43
CA GLY A 386 -5.74 11.41 -12.17
C GLY A 386 -5.13 11.97 -13.44
N PHE A 387 -4.65 13.20 -13.35
CA PHE A 387 -3.96 13.91 -14.40
C PHE A 387 -2.67 14.52 -13.86
N GLN A 388 -1.62 14.52 -14.66
CA GLN A 388 -0.34 15.14 -14.30
C GLN A 388 0.33 15.71 -15.53
N GLY A 389 1.05 16.82 -15.36
CA GLY A 389 1.81 17.43 -16.41
C GLY A 389 2.73 18.56 -15.95
N ILE A 390 3.19 19.35 -16.91
CA ILE A 390 4.09 20.48 -16.68
C ILE A 390 3.52 21.68 -17.43
N LEU A 391 3.20 22.74 -16.70
CA LEU A 391 2.84 24.05 -17.21
C LEU A 391 4.09 24.84 -17.64
N PRO A 392 3.95 25.97 -18.36
CA PRO A 392 5.06 26.87 -18.63
C PRO A 392 5.89 27.20 -17.39
N ASN A 393 7.16 27.52 -17.59
CA ASN A 393 8.13 27.79 -16.50
C ASN A 393 8.40 26.59 -15.58
N ASP A 394 8.27 25.36 -16.11
CA ASP A 394 8.53 24.10 -15.42
C ASP A 394 7.73 23.96 -14.11
N LEU A 395 6.50 24.44 -14.09
CA LEU A 395 5.55 24.25 -12.98
C LEU A 395 4.85 22.89 -13.13
N TYR A 396 5.22 21.92 -12.29
CA TYR A 396 4.55 20.61 -12.23
C TYR A 396 3.18 20.75 -11.59
N TRP A 397 2.19 20.06 -12.16
CA TRP A 397 0.85 19.97 -11.60
C TRP A 397 0.34 18.54 -11.59
N LYS A 398 -0.52 18.21 -10.61
CA LYS A 398 -1.19 16.92 -10.47
C LYS A 398 -2.59 17.16 -9.92
N LEU A 399 -3.59 16.62 -10.62
CA LEU A 399 -4.99 16.61 -10.21
C LEU A 399 -5.41 15.17 -9.93
N ARG A 400 -6.10 14.94 -8.81
CA ARG A 400 -6.65 13.63 -8.40
C ARG A 400 -8.08 13.83 -7.98
N VAL A 401 -8.97 12.97 -8.46
CA VAL A 401 -10.39 12.96 -8.11
C VAL A 401 -10.79 11.52 -7.82
N ALA A 402 -11.46 11.30 -6.70
CA ALA A 402 -12.07 10.03 -6.34
C ALA A 402 -13.53 10.24 -5.98
N TYR A 403 -14.40 9.40 -6.53
CA TYR A 403 -15.78 9.26 -6.11
C TYR A 403 -15.98 7.84 -5.64
N SER A 404 -16.43 7.64 -4.41
CA SER A 404 -16.57 6.33 -3.80
C SER A 404 -17.92 6.17 -3.10
N LEU A 405 -18.41 4.96 -3.13
CA LEU A 405 -19.67 4.50 -2.52
C LEU A 405 -19.31 3.40 -1.55
N HIS A 406 -19.66 3.56 -0.28
CA HIS A 406 -19.29 2.67 0.81
C HIS A 406 -20.52 2.05 1.45
N THR A 407 -20.46 0.75 1.74
CA THR A 407 -21.48 0.06 2.55
C THR A 407 -20.82 -1.05 3.36
N SER A 408 -21.52 -1.54 4.38
CA SER A 408 -21.08 -2.72 5.12
C SER A 408 -21.34 -4.00 4.32
N ALA A 409 -20.52 -5.01 4.53
CA ALA A 409 -20.81 -6.35 4.04
C ALA A 409 -22.06 -6.90 4.73
N LYS A 410 -22.97 -7.50 3.97
CA LYS A 410 -24.16 -8.16 4.52
C LYS A 410 -23.80 -9.59 4.92
N PHE A 411 -23.41 -9.81 6.18
CA PHE A 411 -23.17 -11.14 6.71
C PHE A 411 -24.46 -11.75 7.28
N PRO A 412 -24.86 -12.96 6.85
CA PRO A 412 -25.86 -13.73 7.57
C PRO A 412 -25.34 -14.07 8.97
N GLY A 413 -26.03 -13.61 10.03
CA GLY A 413 -25.66 -13.86 11.42
C GLY A 413 -24.77 -12.81 12.08
N PHE A 414 -24.29 -11.80 11.38
CA PHE A 414 -23.62 -10.65 11.99
C PHE A 414 -24.57 -9.43 12.03
N PRO A 415 -24.66 -8.73 13.18
CA PRO A 415 -25.63 -7.65 13.39
C PRO A 415 -25.28 -6.34 12.67
N ILE A 416 -24.32 -6.34 11.73
CA ILE A 416 -23.89 -5.12 11.05
C ILE A 416 -24.78 -4.81 9.84
N ARG A 417 -25.90 -4.18 10.11
CA ARG A 417 -26.56 -3.33 9.15
C ARG A 417 -26.63 -1.92 9.74
N GLU A 418 -25.50 -1.25 9.84
CA GLU A 418 -25.56 0.18 10.17
C GLU A 418 -26.12 1.01 9.00
N TYR A 419 -26.04 0.50 7.77
CA TYR A 419 -26.46 1.24 6.58
C TYR A 419 -27.16 0.35 5.55
N ASP A 420 -28.44 0.59 5.36
CA ASP A 420 -29.21 0.09 4.22
C ASP A 420 -28.98 1.01 3.00
N GLY A 421 -27.83 0.87 2.33
CA GLY A 421 -27.49 1.69 1.18
C GLY A 421 -25.99 1.95 1.05
N PHE A 422 -25.66 2.79 0.10
CA PHE A 422 -24.29 3.24 -0.11
C PHE A 422 -24.12 4.68 0.37
N ILE A 423 -23.08 4.93 1.15
CA ILE A 423 -22.66 6.24 1.58
C ILE A 423 -21.69 6.83 0.54
N PRO A 424 -22.03 7.95 -0.09
CA PRO A 424 -21.18 8.58 -1.08
C PRO A 424 -20.07 9.40 -0.43
N GLN A 425 -18.92 9.44 -1.10
CA GLN A 425 -17.77 10.27 -0.75
C GLN A 425 -17.07 10.77 -2.00
N THR A 426 -16.81 12.06 -2.07
CA THR A 426 -15.99 12.70 -3.11
C THR A 426 -14.72 13.25 -2.48
N SER A 427 -13.58 13.00 -3.08
CA SER A 427 -12.28 13.55 -2.68
C SER A 427 -11.58 14.16 -3.88
N LEU A 428 -11.04 15.36 -3.71
CA LEU A 428 -10.31 16.09 -4.74
C LEU A 428 -8.95 16.57 -4.19
N GLY A 429 -7.89 16.47 -4.98
CA GLY A 429 -6.57 16.98 -4.64
C GLY A 429 -5.90 17.63 -5.85
N LEU A 430 -5.49 18.88 -5.71
CA LEU A 430 -4.70 19.61 -6.69
C LEU A 430 -3.37 19.97 -6.09
N GLN A 431 -2.29 19.52 -6.72
CA GLN A 431 -0.91 19.79 -6.33
C GLN A 431 -0.20 20.57 -7.42
N VAL A 432 0.57 21.57 -7.02
CA VAL A 432 1.54 22.26 -7.86
C VAL A 432 2.91 22.27 -7.19
N SER A 433 3.98 22.17 -7.98
CA SER A 433 5.34 22.25 -7.44
C SER A 433 6.34 22.76 -8.45
N LYS A 434 7.37 23.47 -7.98
CA LYS A 434 8.41 24.04 -8.80
C LYS A 434 9.78 23.95 -8.13
N ASN A 435 10.82 23.62 -8.89
CA ASN A 435 12.19 23.81 -8.45
C ASN A 435 12.55 25.28 -8.66
N ALA A 436 12.64 26.05 -7.55
CA ALA A 436 13.01 27.46 -7.61
C ALA A 436 14.51 27.63 -7.87
N PHE A 437 15.33 26.73 -7.25
CA PHE A 437 16.78 26.63 -7.43
C PHE A 437 17.16 25.16 -7.59
N LYS A 438 18.41 24.89 -7.98
CA LYS A 438 18.92 23.52 -8.17
C LYS A 438 18.56 22.57 -7.02
N ASN A 439 18.61 23.09 -5.79
CA ASN A 439 18.46 22.29 -4.56
C ASN A 439 17.19 22.59 -3.77
N LEU A 440 16.35 23.55 -4.22
CA LEU A 440 15.19 24.02 -3.48
C LEU A 440 13.91 23.83 -4.30
N LYS A 441 12.99 23.04 -3.76
CA LYS A 441 11.67 22.79 -4.34
C LYS A 441 10.58 23.37 -3.44
N PHE A 442 9.64 24.09 -4.03
CA PHE A 442 8.37 24.48 -3.39
C PHE A 442 7.22 23.62 -3.89
N GLN A 443 6.24 23.44 -3.02
CA GLN A 443 5.03 22.68 -3.31
C GLN A 443 3.84 23.32 -2.60
N ALA A 444 2.71 23.41 -3.32
CA ALA A 444 1.42 23.74 -2.75
C ALA A 444 0.42 22.66 -3.15
N GLU A 445 -0.47 22.30 -2.25
CA GLU A 445 -1.49 21.29 -2.48
C GLU A 445 -2.79 21.72 -1.79
N ILE A 446 -3.92 21.62 -2.51
CA ILE A 446 -5.26 21.85 -1.99
C ILE A 446 -5.99 20.53 -2.02
N GLY A 447 -6.68 20.19 -0.94
CA GLY A 447 -7.54 19.02 -0.81
C GLY A 447 -8.93 19.41 -0.42
N TYR A 448 -9.92 18.73 -0.98
CA TYR A 448 -11.33 18.90 -0.67
C TYR A 448 -12.01 17.55 -0.57
N ASP A 449 -12.78 17.36 0.50
CA ASP A 449 -13.60 16.17 0.73
C ASP A 449 -15.03 16.57 1.00
N GLN A 450 -15.97 15.83 0.42
CA GLN A 450 -17.41 15.99 0.63
C GLN A 450 -18.10 14.63 0.63
N GLY A 451 -18.86 14.35 1.66
CA GLY A 451 -19.62 13.11 1.79
C GLY A 451 -19.89 12.75 3.25
N GLU A 452 -20.27 11.50 3.49
CA GLU A 452 -20.65 11.01 4.81
C GLU A 452 -19.66 9.96 5.36
N ARG A 453 -18.63 9.58 4.56
CA ARG A 453 -17.66 8.54 4.98
C ARG A 453 -16.47 9.11 5.74
N ILE A 454 -16.00 10.26 5.34
CA ILE A 454 -14.95 11.03 6.02
C ILE A 454 -15.43 12.47 6.21
N ASN A 455 -14.78 13.20 7.08
CA ASN A 455 -15.17 14.59 7.38
C ASN A 455 -15.21 15.45 6.11
N ASN A 456 -16.27 16.24 5.95
CA ASN A 456 -16.29 17.31 4.96
C ASN A 456 -15.23 18.33 5.33
N THR A 457 -14.24 18.52 4.46
CA THR A 457 -13.10 19.39 4.78
C THR A 457 -12.47 19.99 3.54
N LEU A 458 -12.03 21.23 3.69
CA LEU A 458 -11.14 21.91 2.76
C LEU A 458 -9.82 22.20 3.46
N GLY A 459 -8.71 21.87 2.83
CA GLY A 459 -7.40 22.10 3.40
C GLY A 459 -6.34 22.45 2.38
N ILE A 460 -5.27 23.05 2.87
CA ILE A 460 -4.10 23.44 2.12
C ILE A 460 -2.84 22.90 2.77
N LYS A 461 -1.89 22.47 1.94
CA LYS A 461 -0.55 22.08 2.35
C LYS A 461 0.48 22.86 1.55
N LEU A 462 1.35 23.59 2.25
CA LEU A 462 2.48 24.32 1.68
C LEU A 462 3.77 23.63 2.10
N GLY A 463 4.65 23.35 1.17
CA GLY A 463 5.89 22.62 1.44
C GLY A 463 7.11 23.24 0.78
N MET A 464 8.24 23.11 1.47
CA MET A 464 9.57 23.49 0.99
C MET A 464 10.54 22.35 1.28
N ARG A 465 11.25 21.89 0.25
CA ARG A 465 12.29 20.86 0.38
C ARG A 465 13.63 21.37 -0.12
N TYR A 466 14.65 21.25 0.72
CA TYR A 466 16.04 21.51 0.37
C TYR A 466 16.82 20.20 0.32
N VAL A 467 17.59 20.00 -0.75
CA VAL A 467 18.48 18.84 -0.94
C VAL A 467 19.92 19.31 -0.77
N PHE A 468 20.65 18.70 0.14
CA PHE A 468 22.08 18.95 0.32
C PHE A 468 22.87 18.18 -0.75
N ASN A 469 23.84 18.84 -1.37
CA ASN A 469 24.75 18.25 -2.36
C ASN A 469 25.94 17.59 -1.69
#